data_e0293741418a5914cb8f31b1ac78269f
#
_entry.id   e0293741418a5914cb8f31b1ac78269f
#
_cell.length_a   1.000
_cell.length_b   1.000
_cell.length_c   1.000
_cell.angle_alpha   90.00
_cell.angle_beta   90.00
_cell.angle_gamma   90.00
#
_symmetry.space_group_name_H-M   'P 1'
#
loop_
_entity.id
_entity.type
_entity.pdbx_description
1 polymer ?
#
loop_
_entity_poly.entity_id
_entity_poly.type
_entity_poly.pdbx_seq_one_letter_code
_entity_poly.pdbx_strand_id
1 'polypeptide(L)'
;MILLIDNYDSFTYNLYQYFGTFTNDIKVVRNDKITIEEIEKMNPEKIVLSPGPKAPKDAGICMEVVKHFMDKKPILGICLGHQCIGEALGGTVSYAKAIFHGKQSKIEHDGTGIFQGIPSPIKVARYHSLAVQNEDLPNCLKVIAKTADGEIMAMQHKEYPVIGLQFHPESIYTEHGKRIIENFVNTF
;
A
#
# COMPACT_ATOMS: atom_id res chain seq x y z
N MET A 1 -8.58 -16.32 0.92
CA MET A 1 -8.44 -15.62 -0.38
C MET A 1 -7.95 -14.20 -0.18
N ILE A 2 -6.99 -13.74 -1.00
CA ILE A 2 -6.57 -12.34 -1.10
C ILE A 2 -7.27 -11.68 -2.29
N LEU A 3 -7.94 -10.56 -2.08
CA LEU A 3 -8.49 -9.74 -3.15
C LEU A 3 -7.46 -8.65 -3.52
N LEU A 4 -6.97 -8.68 -4.75
CA LEU A 4 -6.11 -7.65 -5.32
C LEU A 4 -6.92 -6.74 -6.23
N ILE A 5 -7.14 -5.49 -5.81
CA ILE A 5 -7.83 -4.48 -6.60
C ILE A 5 -6.81 -3.79 -7.51
N ASP A 6 -6.99 -3.98 -8.82
CA ASP A 6 -6.10 -3.46 -9.86
C ASP A 6 -6.50 -2.05 -10.28
N ASN A 7 -5.63 -1.09 -10.04
CA ASN A 7 -5.77 0.30 -10.46
C ASN A 7 -5.26 0.57 -11.88
N TYR A 8 -5.37 -0.42 -12.77
CA TYR A 8 -4.89 -0.33 -14.16
C TYR A 8 -3.38 -0.10 -14.24
N ASP A 9 -2.64 -0.82 -13.41
CA ASP A 9 -1.20 -0.71 -13.28
C ASP A 9 -0.46 -1.87 -13.94
N SER A 10 0.66 -1.57 -14.62
CA SER A 10 1.50 -2.59 -15.25
C SER A 10 2.22 -3.51 -14.25
N PHE A 11 2.38 -3.07 -12.99
CA PHE A 11 3.03 -3.85 -11.92
C PHE A 11 2.07 -4.72 -11.12
N THR A 12 0.76 -4.68 -11.38
CA THR A 12 -0.23 -5.49 -10.65
C THR A 12 0.08 -6.98 -10.73
N TYR A 13 0.50 -7.49 -11.88
CA TYR A 13 0.85 -8.90 -12.04
C TYR A 13 2.16 -9.29 -11.34
N ASN A 14 3.10 -8.36 -11.17
CA ASN A 14 4.28 -8.60 -10.33
C ASN A 14 3.87 -8.77 -8.86
N LEU A 15 2.93 -7.96 -8.38
CA LEU A 15 2.32 -8.14 -7.05
C LEU A 15 1.62 -9.49 -6.95
N TYR A 16 0.79 -9.85 -7.94
CA TYR A 16 0.14 -11.15 -8.00
C TYR A 16 1.14 -12.30 -7.86
N GLN A 17 2.27 -12.24 -8.60
CA GLN A 17 3.32 -13.25 -8.52
C GLN A 17 3.99 -13.28 -7.14
N TYR A 18 4.25 -12.12 -6.51
CA TYR A 18 4.84 -12.08 -5.18
C TYR A 18 3.89 -12.69 -4.14
N PHE A 19 2.62 -12.31 -4.12
CA PHE A 19 1.62 -12.95 -3.26
C PHE A 19 1.46 -14.43 -3.58
N GLY A 20 1.53 -14.80 -4.85
CA GLY A 20 1.45 -16.18 -5.34
C GLY A 20 2.56 -17.11 -4.83
N THR A 21 3.66 -16.55 -4.30
CA THR A 21 4.68 -17.37 -3.62
C THR A 21 4.24 -17.84 -2.24
N PHE A 22 3.19 -17.26 -1.67
CA PHE A 22 2.69 -17.57 -0.32
C PHE A 22 1.30 -18.19 -0.32
N THR A 23 0.50 -17.93 -1.35
CA THR A 23 -0.86 -18.48 -1.49
C THR A 23 -1.27 -18.56 -2.96
N ASN A 24 -2.04 -19.59 -3.30
CA ASN A 24 -2.65 -19.73 -4.63
C ASN A 24 -4.06 -19.11 -4.72
N ASP A 25 -4.60 -18.67 -3.59
CA ASP A 25 -5.97 -18.17 -3.50
C ASP A 25 -5.99 -16.62 -3.59
N ILE A 26 -5.74 -16.12 -4.80
CA ILE A 26 -5.71 -14.69 -5.11
C ILE A 26 -6.67 -14.39 -6.25
N LYS A 27 -7.52 -13.39 -6.05
CA LYS A 27 -8.42 -12.87 -7.08
C LYS A 27 -8.02 -11.44 -7.44
N VAL A 28 -7.81 -11.17 -8.73
CA VAL A 28 -7.54 -9.83 -9.26
C VAL A 28 -8.80 -9.28 -9.91
N VAL A 29 -9.18 -8.06 -9.51
CA VAL A 29 -10.37 -7.37 -10.07
C VAL A 29 -10.03 -5.90 -10.27
N ARG A 30 -10.44 -5.33 -11.41
CA ARG A 30 -10.28 -3.90 -11.71
C ARG A 30 -11.09 -3.03 -10.74
N ASN A 31 -10.57 -1.86 -10.41
CA ASN A 31 -11.15 -0.93 -9.44
C ASN A 31 -12.53 -0.37 -9.81
N ASP A 32 -12.94 -0.50 -11.07
CA ASP A 32 -14.23 -0.09 -11.64
C ASP A 32 -15.13 -1.28 -12.01
N LYS A 33 -14.74 -2.51 -11.66
CA LYS A 33 -15.43 -3.76 -12.02
C LYS A 33 -15.86 -4.57 -10.80
N ILE A 34 -16.00 -3.94 -9.65
CA ILE A 34 -16.43 -4.58 -8.41
C ILE A 34 -17.14 -3.55 -7.52
N THR A 35 -18.13 -3.97 -6.76
CA THR A 35 -18.84 -3.15 -5.78
C THR A 35 -18.51 -3.58 -4.35
N ILE A 36 -18.85 -2.74 -3.36
CA ILE A 36 -18.69 -3.06 -1.93
C ILE A 36 -19.48 -4.32 -1.57
N GLU A 37 -20.73 -4.44 -2.06
CA GLU A 37 -21.59 -5.60 -1.80
C GLU A 37 -21.02 -6.89 -2.38
N GLU A 38 -20.36 -6.81 -3.55
CA GLU A 38 -19.69 -7.96 -4.15
C GLU A 38 -18.46 -8.37 -3.34
N ILE A 39 -17.69 -7.41 -2.81
CA ILE A 39 -16.56 -7.69 -1.91
C ILE A 39 -17.06 -8.32 -0.61
N GLU A 40 -18.15 -7.81 -0.04
CA GLU A 40 -18.76 -8.41 1.16
C GLU A 40 -19.17 -9.87 0.94
N LYS A 41 -19.86 -10.16 -0.18
CA LYS A 41 -20.26 -11.53 -0.57
C LYS A 41 -19.05 -12.42 -0.81
N MET A 42 -18.01 -11.89 -1.41
CA MET A 42 -16.75 -12.61 -1.67
C MET A 42 -16.00 -12.91 -0.38
N ASN A 43 -16.15 -12.07 0.63
CA ASN A 43 -15.56 -12.17 1.97
C ASN A 43 -14.05 -12.51 1.95
N PRO A 44 -13.20 -11.70 1.30
CA PRO A 44 -11.77 -11.96 1.25
C PRO A 44 -11.16 -11.92 2.66
N GLU A 45 -10.10 -12.68 2.87
CA GLU A 45 -9.33 -12.62 4.12
C GLU A 45 -8.50 -11.33 4.22
N LYS A 46 -7.99 -10.87 3.09
CA LYS A 46 -7.17 -9.65 2.97
C LYS A 46 -7.49 -8.90 1.68
N ILE A 47 -7.30 -7.60 1.70
CA ILE A 47 -7.47 -6.73 0.53
C ILE A 47 -6.17 -6.02 0.23
N VAL A 48 -5.77 -6.00 -1.04
CA VAL A 48 -4.59 -5.29 -1.52
C VAL A 48 -5.03 -4.28 -2.58
N LEU A 49 -4.64 -3.02 -2.40
CA LEU A 49 -4.85 -1.94 -3.37
C LEU A 49 -3.56 -1.72 -4.15
N SER A 50 -3.59 -1.96 -5.45
CA SER A 50 -2.40 -1.90 -6.30
C SER A 50 -1.88 -0.48 -6.51
N PRO A 51 -0.64 -0.31 -6.99
CA PRO A 51 -0.22 0.91 -7.67
C PRO A 51 -1.17 1.29 -8.80
N GLY A 52 -1.04 2.49 -9.30
CA GLY A 52 -1.79 2.96 -10.45
C GLY A 52 -1.45 4.39 -10.84
N PRO A 53 -1.96 4.86 -11.97
CA PRO A 53 -1.74 6.22 -12.46
C PRO A 53 -2.63 7.24 -11.73
N LYS A 54 -2.29 8.52 -11.88
CA LYS A 54 -3.07 9.67 -11.42
C LYS A 54 -3.15 9.79 -9.89
N ALA A 55 -4.31 10.08 -9.33
CA ALA A 55 -4.53 10.43 -7.94
C ALA A 55 -5.63 9.54 -7.30
N PRO A 56 -5.77 9.53 -5.96
CA PRO A 56 -6.77 8.72 -5.27
C PRO A 56 -8.20 8.88 -5.79
N LYS A 57 -8.61 10.09 -6.17
CA LYS A 57 -9.93 10.35 -6.76
C LYS A 57 -10.19 9.59 -8.08
N ASP A 58 -9.12 9.17 -8.76
CA ASP A 58 -9.18 8.42 -10.02
C ASP A 58 -9.04 6.90 -9.81
N ALA A 59 -8.92 6.45 -8.56
CA ALA A 59 -8.70 5.04 -8.19
C ALA A 59 -10.01 4.23 -8.00
N GLY A 60 -11.10 4.65 -8.64
CA GLY A 60 -12.37 3.94 -8.58
C GLY A 60 -12.84 3.74 -7.14
N ILE A 61 -13.14 2.49 -6.77
CA ILE A 61 -13.71 2.11 -5.46
C ILE A 61 -12.71 2.14 -4.30
N CYS A 62 -11.40 2.36 -4.54
CA CYS A 62 -10.35 2.12 -3.53
C CYS A 62 -10.55 2.88 -2.22
N MET A 63 -10.91 4.16 -2.27
CA MET A 63 -11.14 4.93 -1.03
C MET A 63 -12.38 4.45 -0.27
N GLU A 64 -13.43 4.04 -0.96
CA GLU A 64 -14.62 3.47 -0.37
C GLU A 64 -14.32 2.12 0.29
N VAL A 65 -13.52 1.29 -0.36
CA VAL A 65 -13.02 0.02 0.22
C VAL A 65 -12.29 0.25 1.53
N VAL A 66 -11.39 1.24 1.59
CA VAL A 66 -10.68 1.58 2.84
C VAL A 66 -11.68 1.91 3.94
N LYS A 67 -12.60 2.84 3.68
CA LYS A 67 -13.59 3.31 4.69
C LYS A 67 -14.50 2.18 5.17
N HIS A 68 -14.89 1.27 4.27
CA HIS A 68 -15.87 0.21 4.57
C HIS A 68 -15.24 -1.01 5.26
N PHE A 69 -14.00 -1.35 4.93
CA PHE A 69 -13.37 -2.60 5.38
C PHE A 69 -12.24 -2.41 6.39
N MET A 70 -11.83 -1.18 6.72
CA MET A 70 -10.68 -0.92 7.59
C MET A 70 -10.76 -1.60 8.96
N ASP A 71 -11.95 -1.71 9.53
CA ASP A 71 -12.22 -2.36 10.83
C ASP A 71 -12.57 -3.85 10.72
N LYS A 72 -12.67 -4.36 9.50
CA LYS A 72 -13.13 -5.74 9.20
C LYS A 72 -12.05 -6.62 8.60
N LYS A 73 -11.14 -6.05 7.84
CA LYS A 73 -10.16 -6.80 7.04
C LYS A 73 -8.79 -6.13 7.03
N PRO A 74 -7.70 -6.91 7.02
CA PRO A 74 -6.39 -6.37 6.71
C PRO A 74 -6.36 -5.77 5.30
N ILE A 75 -5.83 -4.53 5.20
CA ILE A 75 -5.69 -3.79 3.95
C ILE A 75 -4.24 -3.38 3.75
N LEU A 76 -3.68 -3.70 2.59
CA LEU A 76 -2.38 -3.19 2.14
C LEU A 76 -2.57 -2.30 0.91
N GLY A 77 -2.19 -1.03 1.02
CA GLY A 77 -2.15 -0.10 -0.12
C GLY A 77 -0.72 0.12 -0.60
N ILE A 78 -0.49 0.02 -1.90
CA ILE A 78 0.83 0.20 -2.51
C ILE A 78 0.78 1.37 -3.49
N CYS A 79 1.70 2.34 -3.33
CA CYS A 79 1.82 3.54 -4.12
C CYS A 79 0.49 4.32 -4.19
N LEU A 80 -0.28 4.24 -5.26
CA LEU A 80 -1.62 4.85 -5.33
C LEU A 80 -2.55 4.30 -4.22
N GLY A 81 -2.49 3.00 -3.93
CA GLY A 81 -3.24 2.40 -2.83
C GLY A 81 -2.89 2.97 -1.46
N HIS A 82 -1.61 3.27 -1.19
CA HIS A 82 -1.16 3.99 0.00
C HIS A 82 -1.75 5.40 0.07
N GLN A 83 -1.75 6.12 -1.04
CA GLN A 83 -2.34 7.45 -1.14
C GLN A 83 -3.86 7.41 -0.92
N CYS A 84 -4.55 6.39 -1.43
CA CYS A 84 -5.98 6.16 -1.17
C CYS A 84 -6.25 5.97 0.34
N ILE A 85 -5.40 5.26 1.07
CA ILE A 85 -5.53 5.11 2.52
C ILE A 85 -5.39 6.47 3.21
N GLY A 86 -4.34 7.24 2.87
CA GLY A 86 -4.11 8.55 3.46
C GLY A 86 -5.29 9.51 3.27
N GLU A 87 -5.79 9.63 2.04
CA GLU A 87 -6.88 10.54 1.70
C GLU A 87 -8.24 10.04 2.21
N ALA A 88 -8.51 8.74 2.16
CA ALA A 88 -9.75 8.15 2.69
C ALA A 88 -9.93 8.40 4.19
N LEU A 89 -8.84 8.50 4.95
CA LEU A 89 -8.83 8.74 6.39
C LEU A 89 -8.68 10.21 6.77
N GLY A 90 -8.67 11.12 5.78
CA GLY A 90 -8.74 12.57 5.98
C GLY A 90 -7.42 13.33 5.81
N GLY A 91 -6.35 12.66 5.35
CA GLY A 91 -5.09 13.31 4.99
C GLY A 91 -5.13 13.95 3.60
N THR A 92 -4.09 14.70 3.28
CA THR A 92 -3.92 15.33 1.97
C THR A 92 -2.87 14.58 1.14
N VAL A 93 -3.20 14.32 -0.12
CA VAL A 93 -2.26 13.84 -1.14
C VAL A 93 -1.95 15.00 -2.09
N SER A 94 -0.68 15.36 -2.19
CA SER A 94 -0.20 16.45 -3.04
C SER A 94 1.16 16.11 -3.62
N TYR A 95 1.80 17.06 -4.28
CA TYR A 95 3.08 16.83 -4.91
C TYR A 95 4.15 16.33 -3.92
N ALA A 96 4.87 15.28 -4.31
CA ALA A 96 6.07 14.82 -3.63
C ALA A 96 7.18 15.89 -3.74
N LYS A 97 8.18 15.80 -2.87
CA LYS A 97 9.34 16.73 -2.89
C LYS A 97 10.12 16.68 -4.21
N ALA A 98 10.03 15.55 -4.93
CA ALA A 98 10.59 15.37 -6.26
C ALA A 98 9.74 14.36 -7.05
N ILE A 99 9.93 14.36 -8.38
CA ILE A 99 9.34 13.34 -9.26
C ILE A 99 10.27 12.13 -9.27
N PHE A 100 9.71 10.96 -8.94
CA PHE A 100 10.42 9.70 -8.92
C PHE A 100 9.92 8.77 -10.04
N HIS A 101 10.87 8.25 -10.82
CA HIS A 101 10.58 7.30 -11.89
C HIS A 101 11.69 6.25 -11.95
N GLY A 102 11.47 5.13 -11.25
CA GLY A 102 12.45 4.04 -11.18
C GLY A 102 13.72 4.36 -10.39
N LYS A 103 13.67 5.34 -9.48
CA LYS A 103 14.80 5.71 -8.63
C LYS A 103 14.71 4.98 -7.29
N GLN A 104 15.87 4.59 -6.76
CA GLN A 104 15.96 4.08 -5.40
C GLN A 104 16.14 5.22 -4.40
N SER A 105 15.52 5.09 -3.24
CA SER A 105 15.73 5.93 -2.07
C SER A 105 16.00 5.07 -0.85
N LYS A 106 16.85 5.55 0.06
CA LYS A 106 17.00 4.96 1.39
C LYS A 106 15.83 5.40 2.26
N ILE A 107 15.25 4.45 2.97
CA ILE A 107 14.22 4.69 3.99
C ILE A 107 14.65 4.10 5.32
N GLU A 108 14.31 4.79 6.40
CA GLU A 108 14.39 4.28 7.76
C GLU A 108 13.00 3.82 8.19
N HIS A 109 12.92 2.69 8.89
CA HIS A 109 11.66 2.12 9.37
C HIS A 109 11.79 1.68 10.84
N ASP A 110 10.64 1.49 11.50
CA ASP A 110 10.56 1.15 12.92
C ASP A 110 10.88 -0.32 13.27
N GLY A 111 11.06 -1.18 12.25
CA GLY A 111 11.38 -2.61 12.44
C GLY A 111 10.21 -3.45 12.94
N THR A 112 8.99 -2.92 13.00
CA THR A 112 7.81 -3.61 13.53
C THR A 112 6.83 -4.01 12.43
N GLY A 113 5.89 -4.91 12.74
CA GLY A 113 4.81 -5.31 11.86
C GLY A 113 5.32 -5.78 10.49
N ILE A 114 4.98 -5.03 9.44
CA ILE A 114 5.36 -5.36 8.06
C ILE A 114 6.88 -5.32 7.83
N PHE A 115 7.64 -4.61 8.67
CA PHE A 115 9.11 -4.53 8.63
C PHE A 115 9.82 -5.47 9.59
N GLN A 116 9.10 -6.36 10.25
CA GLN A 116 9.71 -7.28 11.22
C GLN A 116 10.79 -8.16 10.59
N GLY A 117 11.97 -8.20 11.20
CA GLY A 117 13.11 -8.98 10.74
C GLY A 117 13.82 -8.41 9.51
N ILE A 118 13.54 -7.15 9.16
CA ILE A 118 14.18 -6.44 8.05
C ILE A 118 15.17 -5.41 8.63
N PRO A 119 16.41 -5.33 8.11
CA PRO A 119 17.35 -4.30 8.57
C PRO A 119 16.90 -2.90 8.19
N SER A 120 17.30 -1.89 8.95
CA SER A 120 17.05 -0.48 8.64
C SER A 120 18.39 0.28 8.65
N PRO A 121 18.68 1.15 7.65
CA PRO A 121 17.84 1.50 6.51
C PRO A 121 17.86 0.43 5.38
N ILE A 122 16.88 0.52 4.48
CA ILE A 122 16.84 -0.25 3.23
C ILE A 122 16.66 0.68 2.02
N LYS A 123 17.02 0.18 0.83
CA LYS A 123 16.76 0.88 -0.44
C LYS A 123 15.46 0.36 -1.04
N VAL A 124 14.62 1.28 -1.49
CA VAL A 124 13.31 0.97 -2.08
C VAL A 124 13.11 1.70 -3.41
N ALA A 125 12.37 1.07 -4.31
CA ALA A 125 12.02 1.63 -5.61
C ALA A 125 10.84 2.61 -5.48
N ARG A 126 10.97 3.78 -6.12
CA ARG A 126 9.95 4.83 -6.13
C ARG A 126 9.54 5.17 -7.56
N TYR A 127 8.22 5.27 -7.79
CA TYR A 127 7.61 5.59 -9.09
C TYR A 127 6.42 6.53 -8.88
N HIS A 128 6.60 7.65 -8.16
CA HIS A 128 5.50 8.56 -7.83
C HIS A 128 5.89 10.02 -7.92
N SER A 129 4.90 10.85 -8.24
CA SER A 129 4.98 12.32 -8.20
C SER A 129 4.10 12.94 -7.12
N LEU A 130 3.22 12.15 -6.51
CA LEU A 130 2.36 12.53 -5.40
C LEU A 130 2.76 11.78 -4.13
N ALA A 131 2.49 12.37 -2.97
CA ALA A 131 2.76 11.79 -1.66
C ALA A 131 1.70 12.24 -0.65
N VAL A 132 1.49 11.42 0.38
CA VAL A 132 0.73 11.81 1.57
C VAL A 132 1.53 12.85 2.33
N GLN A 133 0.89 13.98 2.66
CA GLN A 133 1.56 15.09 3.33
C GLN A 133 1.68 14.86 4.83
N ASN A 134 2.79 15.35 5.43
CA ASN A 134 3.04 15.22 6.87
C ASN A 134 2.16 16.16 7.70
N GLU A 135 1.88 17.35 7.18
CA GLU A 135 1.31 18.47 7.89
C GLU A 135 -0.08 18.19 8.46
N ASP A 136 -0.84 17.37 7.76
CA ASP A 136 -2.22 17.01 8.13
C ASP A 136 -2.45 15.50 8.18
N LEU A 137 -1.39 14.73 8.45
CA LEU A 137 -1.54 13.29 8.63
C LEU A 137 -2.58 12.98 9.71
N PRO A 138 -3.63 12.20 9.39
CA PRO A 138 -4.67 11.88 10.36
C PRO A 138 -4.13 11.23 11.64
N ASN A 139 -4.67 11.63 12.79
CA ASN A 139 -4.23 11.11 14.10
C ASN A 139 -4.37 9.59 14.27
N CYS A 140 -5.24 8.95 13.48
CA CYS A 140 -5.40 7.50 13.47
C CYS A 140 -4.24 6.77 12.75
N LEU A 141 -3.42 7.49 11.97
CA LEU A 141 -2.27 6.95 11.27
C LEU A 141 -0.96 7.24 12.02
N LYS A 142 -0.02 6.33 11.92
CA LYS A 142 1.38 6.53 12.33
C LYS A 142 2.31 6.30 11.14
N VAL A 143 3.34 7.11 11.03
CA VAL A 143 4.44 6.89 10.08
C VAL A 143 5.31 5.76 10.60
N ILE A 144 5.54 4.72 9.80
CA ILE A 144 6.38 3.56 10.14
C ILE A 144 7.65 3.48 9.30
N ALA A 145 7.72 4.25 8.20
CA ALA A 145 8.95 4.45 7.41
C ALA A 145 8.97 5.81 6.73
N LYS A 146 10.15 6.41 6.62
CA LYS A 146 10.37 7.71 5.99
C LYS A 146 11.74 7.81 5.34
N THR A 147 11.87 8.73 4.38
CA THR A 147 13.17 9.15 3.84
C THR A 147 13.90 10.08 4.82
N ALA A 148 15.19 10.32 4.59
CA ALA A 148 15.99 11.24 5.41
C ALA A 148 15.44 12.67 5.43
N ASP A 149 14.82 13.12 4.34
CA ASP A 149 14.16 14.44 4.23
C ASP A 149 12.71 14.44 4.75
N GLY A 150 12.27 13.33 5.36
CA GLY A 150 11.00 13.22 6.09
C GLY A 150 9.77 12.89 5.22
N GLU A 151 9.91 12.52 3.95
CA GLU A 151 8.76 12.08 3.16
C GLU A 151 8.24 10.72 3.65
N ILE A 152 6.92 10.62 3.83
CA ILE A 152 6.27 9.41 4.32
C ILE A 152 6.41 8.30 3.28
N MET A 153 7.04 7.19 3.67
CA MET A 153 7.26 6.04 2.80
C MET A 153 6.45 4.81 3.22
N ALA A 154 6.03 4.75 4.47
CA ALA A 154 5.03 3.80 4.94
C ALA A 154 4.28 4.37 6.15
N MET A 155 3.00 4.03 6.23
CA MET A 155 2.13 4.38 7.34
C MET A 155 1.25 3.20 7.72
N GLN A 156 0.78 3.19 8.97
CA GLN A 156 -0.11 2.16 9.49
C GLN A 156 -1.18 2.79 10.36
N HIS A 157 -2.40 2.26 10.28
CA HIS A 157 -3.45 2.63 11.22
C HIS A 157 -3.09 2.12 12.63
N LYS A 158 -3.38 2.93 13.67
CA LYS A 158 -2.98 2.63 15.06
C LYS A 158 -3.77 1.47 15.67
N GLU A 159 -5.00 1.27 15.23
CA GLU A 159 -5.92 0.28 15.81
C GLU A 159 -6.23 -0.86 14.83
N TYR A 160 -6.34 -0.57 13.53
CA TYR A 160 -6.76 -1.53 12.52
C TYR A 160 -5.59 -2.01 11.65
N PRO A 161 -5.66 -3.21 11.07
CA PRO A 161 -4.60 -3.75 10.22
C PRO A 161 -4.62 -3.12 8.81
N VAL A 162 -4.48 -1.80 8.74
CA VAL A 162 -4.43 -1.02 7.49
C VAL A 162 -3.04 -0.42 7.35
N ILE A 163 -2.34 -0.78 6.27
CA ILE A 163 -0.96 -0.41 6.03
C ILE A 163 -0.82 0.16 4.62
N GLY A 164 -0.09 1.25 4.49
CA GLY A 164 0.25 1.85 3.21
C GLY A 164 1.76 1.90 2.99
N LEU A 165 2.21 1.47 1.81
CA LEU A 165 3.59 1.59 1.33
C LEU A 165 3.62 2.52 0.12
N GLN A 166 4.36 3.64 0.20
CA GLN A 166 4.52 4.55 -0.94
C GLN A 166 5.45 3.98 -2.01
N PHE A 167 6.37 3.10 -1.63
CA PHE A 167 7.30 2.42 -2.52
C PHE A 167 6.72 1.11 -3.07
N HIS A 168 7.42 0.51 -4.03
CA HIS A 168 7.02 -0.71 -4.72
C HIS A 168 7.77 -1.94 -4.19
N PRO A 169 7.17 -2.75 -3.29
CA PRO A 169 7.83 -3.96 -2.77
C PRO A 169 8.02 -5.04 -3.84
N GLU A 170 7.20 -5.01 -4.91
CA GLU A 170 7.28 -5.94 -6.04
C GLU A 170 8.41 -5.65 -7.02
N SER A 171 9.05 -4.49 -6.90
CA SER A 171 10.18 -4.12 -7.75
C SER A 171 11.45 -4.86 -7.33
N ILE A 172 12.22 -5.32 -8.31
CA ILE A 172 13.56 -5.90 -8.09
C ILE A 172 14.56 -4.91 -7.46
N TYR A 173 14.26 -3.60 -7.54
CA TYR A 173 15.06 -2.54 -6.94
C TYR A 173 14.69 -2.23 -5.48
N THR A 174 13.71 -2.94 -4.92
CA THR A 174 13.37 -2.85 -3.49
C THR A 174 14.03 -3.99 -2.72
N GLU A 175 14.90 -3.61 -1.78
CA GLU A 175 15.52 -4.57 -0.86
C GLU A 175 14.45 -5.20 0.04
N HIS A 176 14.52 -6.49 0.26
CA HIS A 176 13.60 -7.25 1.11
C HIS A 176 12.10 -7.18 0.74
N GLY A 177 11.77 -6.79 -0.51
CA GLY A 177 10.38 -6.63 -0.94
C GLY A 177 9.53 -7.89 -0.72
N LYS A 178 10.08 -9.07 -1.02
CA LYS A 178 9.39 -10.34 -0.80
C LYS A 178 9.11 -10.60 0.70
N ARG A 179 10.05 -10.25 1.58
CA ARG A 179 9.87 -10.40 3.04
C ARG A 179 8.81 -9.44 3.58
N ILE A 180 8.72 -8.23 3.02
CA ILE A 180 7.65 -7.26 3.36
C ILE A 180 6.28 -7.87 3.04
N ILE A 181 6.11 -8.43 1.84
CA ILE A 181 4.86 -9.09 1.43
C ILE A 181 4.57 -10.32 2.31
N GLU A 182 5.57 -11.15 2.60
CA GLU A 182 5.45 -12.29 3.51
C GLU A 182 4.95 -11.87 4.90
N ASN A 183 5.53 -10.80 5.45
CA ASN A 183 5.10 -10.27 6.75
C ASN A 183 3.63 -9.84 6.73
N PHE A 184 3.17 -9.18 5.65
CA PHE A 184 1.75 -8.84 5.52
C PHE A 184 0.86 -10.10 5.47
N VAL A 185 1.25 -11.11 4.71
CA VAL A 185 0.44 -12.36 4.58
C VAL A 185 0.35 -13.09 5.90
N ASN A 186 1.43 -13.12 6.70
CA ASN A 186 1.54 -13.97 7.89
C ASN A 186 1.15 -13.27 9.21
N THR A 187 1.23 -11.93 9.27
CA THR A 187 1.05 -11.18 10.52
C THR A 187 -0.33 -10.54 10.64
N PHE A 188 -0.99 -10.25 9.52
CA PHE A 188 -2.25 -9.51 9.50
C PHE A 188 -3.45 -10.31 9.00
#